data_e21806f3c4aebcb2d055bd52fa2579ab
#
_entry.id   e21806f3c4aebcb2d055bd52fa2579ab
#
_cell.length_a   1.000
_cell.length_b   1.000
_cell.length_c   1.000
_cell.angle_alpha   90.00
_cell.angle_beta   90.00
_cell.angle_gamma   90.00
#
_symmetry.space_group_name_H-M   'P 1'
#
loop_
_entity.id
_entity.type
_entity.pdbx_description
1 polymer ?
#
loop_
_entity_poly.entity_id
_entity_poly.type
_entity_poly.pdbx_seq_one_letter_code
_entity_poly.pdbx_strand_id
1 'polypeptide(L)'
;SDQGLFEDFYANEFNAARDICGFNPASVETVHKLKECGYRVALATNPIFPHMATENRIRWAGLVPEDFEIYTTYEASTFCKPNPAYYLEVARTLGVKPEECLMVGNDATEDMAAREVGMDVFLLTDCLINAKNRDLNAYPRGDFAALNAYIDALQ
;
A
#
# COMPACT_ATOMS: atom_id res chain seq x y z
N SER A 1 13.58 12.59 26.43
CA SER A 1 12.13 12.71 26.26
C SER A 1 11.61 11.44 25.62
N ASP A 2 10.35 11.09 25.81
CA ASP A 2 9.74 9.87 25.26
C ASP A 2 9.85 9.84 23.73
N GLN A 3 9.81 11.00 23.09
CA GLN A 3 10.00 11.13 21.64
C GLN A 3 11.38 10.61 21.17
N GLY A 4 12.45 10.91 21.92
CA GLY A 4 13.78 10.41 21.59
C GLY A 4 13.90 8.88 21.72
N LEU A 5 13.16 8.26 22.63
CA LEU A 5 13.10 6.80 22.78
C LEU A 5 12.39 6.14 21.59
N PHE A 6 11.31 6.76 21.07
CA PHE A 6 10.61 6.28 19.88
C PHE A 6 11.49 6.37 18.63
N GLU A 7 12.15 7.50 18.43
CA GLU A 7 13.06 7.70 17.30
C GLU A 7 14.21 6.68 17.34
N ASP A 8 14.81 6.45 18.51
CA ASP A 8 15.88 5.47 18.71
C ASP A 8 15.41 4.05 18.45
N PHE A 9 14.24 3.66 18.94
CA PHE A 9 13.63 2.36 18.66
C PHE A 9 13.45 2.11 17.16
N TYR A 10 12.87 3.05 16.40
CA TYR A 10 12.67 2.88 14.98
C TYR A 10 13.95 2.96 14.15
N ALA A 11 14.98 3.64 14.66
CA ALA A 11 16.30 3.67 14.04
C ALA A 11 17.08 2.36 14.22
N ASN A 12 16.86 1.66 15.33
CA ASN A 12 17.68 0.52 15.74
C ASN A 12 16.88 -0.78 15.87
N GLU A 13 16.13 -0.98 16.97
CA GLU A 13 15.52 -2.27 17.33
C GLU A 13 14.44 -2.69 16.34
N PHE A 14 13.68 -1.76 15.79
CA PHE A 14 12.66 -2.05 14.78
C PHE A 14 13.23 -2.75 13.55
N ASN A 15 14.49 -2.48 13.21
CA ASN A 15 15.14 -3.07 12.04
C ASN A 15 15.41 -4.58 12.20
N ALA A 16 15.38 -5.13 13.41
CA ALA A 16 15.45 -6.57 13.63
C ALA A 16 14.23 -7.32 13.05
N ALA A 17 13.11 -6.63 12.86
CA ALA A 17 11.93 -7.21 12.20
C ALA A 17 12.20 -7.62 10.74
N ARG A 18 13.19 -7.02 10.07
CA ARG A 18 13.61 -7.40 8.72
C ARG A 18 13.92 -8.89 8.59
N ASP A 19 14.56 -9.46 9.61
CA ASP A 19 15.05 -10.83 9.55
C ASP A 19 13.91 -11.89 9.57
N ILE A 20 12.72 -11.47 10.00
CA ILE A 20 11.52 -12.31 10.04
C ILE A 20 10.46 -11.90 9.00
N CYS A 21 10.66 -10.77 8.33
CA CYS A 21 9.82 -10.34 7.22
C CYS A 21 10.39 -10.90 5.92
N GLY A 22 9.63 -11.75 5.24
CA GLY A 22 9.96 -12.09 3.85
C GLY A 22 9.60 -10.94 2.91
N PHE A 23 10.05 -11.02 1.66
CA PHE A 23 9.52 -10.19 0.59
C PHE A 23 9.21 -11.03 -0.65
N ASN A 24 8.27 -10.55 -1.47
CA ASN A 24 7.93 -11.21 -2.73
C ASN A 24 8.55 -10.42 -3.90
N PRO A 25 9.51 -11.00 -4.66
CA PRO A 25 10.12 -10.31 -5.80
C PRO A 25 9.11 -9.82 -6.84
N ALA A 26 7.99 -10.51 -7.00
CA ALA A 26 6.92 -10.10 -7.91
C ALA A 26 6.33 -8.72 -7.59
N SER A 27 6.39 -8.27 -6.32
CA SER A 27 5.97 -6.92 -5.94
C SER A 27 6.88 -5.86 -6.54
N VAL A 28 8.19 -6.09 -6.53
CA VAL A 28 9.20 -5.21 -7.13
C VAL A 28 9.02 -5.13 -8.64
N GLU A 29 8.90 -6.28 -9.30
CA GLU A 29 8.66 -6.37 -10.75
C GLU A 29 7.39 -5.64 -11.17
N THR A 30 6.31 -5.80 -10.41
CA THR A 30 5.02 -5.12 -10.68
C THR A 30 5.14 -3.61 -10.53
N VAL A 31 5.79 -3.10 -9.46
CA VAL A 31 5.98 -1.65 -9.27
C VAL A 31 6.81 -1.06 -10.42
N HIS A 32 7.89 -1.70 -10.81
CA HIS A 32 8.72 -1.23 -11.91
C HIS A 32 7.96 -1.25 -13.24
N LYS A 33 7.22 -2.33 -13.54
CA LYS A 33 6.35 -2.42 -14.72
C LYS A 33 5.34 -1.27 -14.78
N LEU A 34 4.66 -0.98 -13.67
CA LEU A 34 3.71 0.13 -13.60
C LEU A 34 4.35 1.47 -13.97
N LYS A 35 5.54 1.74 -13.44
CA LYS A 35 6.30 2.96 -13.75
C LYS A 35 6.72 3.03 -15.21
N GLU A 36 7.18 1.91 -15.79
CA GLU A 36 7.53 1.80 -17.20
C GLU A 36 6.33 2.03 -18.13
N CYS A 37 5.15 1.58 -17.72
CA CYS A 37 3.88 1.84 -18.41
C CYS A 37 3.36 3.27 -18.22
N GLY A 38 4.04 4.13 -17.45
CA GLY A 38 3.66 5.52 -17.22
C GLY A 38 2.62 5.73 -16.12
N TYR A 39 2.30 4.70 -15.34
CA TYR A 39 1.42 4.86 -14.18
C TYR A 39 2.13 5.59 -13.04
N ARG A 40 1.37 6.41 -12.34
CA ARG A 40 1.79 7.03 -11.08
C ARG A 40 1.57 6.03 -9.95
N VAL A 41 2.58 5.77 -9.14
CA VAL A 41 2.52 4.77 -8.07
C VAL A 41 2.62 5.44 -6.70
N ALA A 42 1.68 5.12 -5.82
CA ALA A 42 1.68 5.57 -4.43
C ALA A 42 1.66 4.36 -3.48
N LEU A 43 2.35 4.47 -2.35
CA LEU A 43 2.27 3.47 -1.29
C LEU A 43 1.27 3.92 -0.23
N ALA A 44 0.04 3.36 -0.31
CA ALA A 44 -1.06 3.63 0.61
C ALA A 44 -1.10 2.59 1.74
N THR A 45 -0.18 2.65 2.68
CA THR A 45 -0.18 1.79 3.88
C THR A 45 -1.05 2.38 4.98
N ASN A 46 -1.46 1.58 5.97
CA ASN A 46 -2.12 2.13 7.16
C ASN A 46 -1.08 2.98 7.92
N PRO A 47 -1.32 4.30 8.16
CA PRO A 47 -0.29 5.25 8.58
C PRO A 47 -0.03 5.21 10.09
N ILE A 48 0.25 4.03 10.62
CA ILE A 48 0.55 3.79 12.04
C ILE A 48 2.04 3.87 12.37
N PHE A 49 2.89 3.95 11.35
CA PHE A 49 4.33 4.04 11.49
C PHE A 49 4.85 5.42 11.11
N PRO A 50 5.90 5.91 11.81
CA PRO A 50 6.60 7.11 11.40
C PRO A 50 7.31 6.90 10.05
N HIS A 51 7.62 7.98 9.40
CA HIS A 51 8.21 8.02 8.06
C HIS A 51 9.49 7.16 7.96
N MET A 52 10.37 7.23 8.96
CA MET A 52 11.60 6.40 9.02
C MET A 52 11.28 4.89 8.95
N ALA A 53 10.29 4.43 9.72
CA ALA A 53 9.91 3.01 9.73
C ALA A 53 9.26 2.59 8.42
N THR A 54 8.44 3.46 7.81
CA THR A 54 7.83 3.21 6.50
C THR A 54 8.90 3.09 5.42
N GLU A 55 9.88 3.97 5.38
CA GLU A 55 11.00 3.89 4.43
C GLU A 55 11.84 2.62 4.62
N ASN A 56 12.13 2.23 5.86
CA ASN A 56 12.84 0.98 6.12
C ASN A 56 12.07 -0.23 5.59
N ARG A 57 10.75 -0.26 5.78
CA ARG A 57 9.88 -1.32 5.24
C ARG A 57 9.86 -1.35 3.72
N ILE A 58 9.88 -0.20 3.06
CA ILE A 58 10.03 -0.10 1.59
C ILE A 58 11.33 -0.77 1.16
N ARG A 59 12.46 -0.46 1.84
CA ARG A 59 13.76 -1.03 1.53
C ARG A 59 13.82 -2.54 1.80
N TRP A 60 13.14 -3.03 2.85
CA TRP A 60 13.06 -4.46 3.12
C TRP A 60 12.27 -5.21 2.04
N ALA A 61 11.30 -4.55 1.43
CA ALA A 61 10.54 -5.09 0.30
C ALA A 61 11.30 -5.04 -1.04
N GLY A 62 12.57 -4.59 -1.05
CA GLY A 62 13.40 -4.53 -2.25
C GLY A 62 13.16 -3.31 -3.13
N LEU A 63 12.43 -2.30 -2.64
CA LEU A 63 12.13 -1.05 -3.32
C LEU A 63 12.85 0.12 -2.64
N VAL A 64 12.74 1.30 -3.22
CA VAL A 64 13.22 2.55 -2.63
C VAL A 64 12.07 3.56 -2.51
N PRO A 65 12.12 4.52 -1.57
CA PRO A 65 11.07 5.53 -1.43
C PRO A 65 10.75 6.28 -2.72
N GLU A 66 11.75 6.50 -3.56
CA GLU A 66 11.66 7.18 -4.86
C GLU A 66 10.91 6.37 -5.93
N ASP A 67 10.57 5.10 -5.65
CA ASP A 67 9.67 4.32 -6.49
C ASP A 67 8.22 4.76 -6.39
N PHE A 68 7.90 5.51 -5.35
CA PHE A 68 6.56 6.00 -5.07
C PHE A 68 6.53 7.53 -5.15
N GLU A 69 5.47 8.07 -5.75
CA GLU A 69 5.25 9.51 -5.77
C GLU A 69 4.92 10.06 -4.37
N ILE A 70 4.14 9.30 -3.62
CA ILE A 70 3.89 9.51 -2.19
C ILE A 70 3.86 8.16 -1.46
N TYR A 71 4.12 8.19 -0.17
CA TYR A 71 3.83 7.10 0.76
C TYR A 71 3.24 7.66 2.05
N THR A 72 2.22 6.97 2.59
CA THR A 72 1.51 7.42 3.78
C THR A 72 2.30 7.11 5.04
N THR A 73 2.37 8.08 5.96
CA THR A 73 3.07 7.98 7.24
C THR A 73 2.22 8.57 8.36
N TYR A 74 2.57 8.25 9.59
CA TYR A 74 1.90 8.79 10.78
C TYR A 74 1.88 10.33 10.79
N GLU A 75 2.96 10.97 10.37
CA GLU A 75 3.11 12.42 10.41
C GLU A 75 2.33 13.14 9.29
N ALA A 76 2.11 12.44 8.17
CA ALA A 76 1.55 13.03 6.94
C ALA A 76 0.09 12.65 6.67
N SER A 77 -0.54 11.83 7.53
CA SER A 77 -1.89 11.34 7.32
C SER A 77 -2.82 11.72 8.46
N THR A 78 -4.02 12.14 8.11
CA THR A 78 -5.06 12.52 9.09
C THR A 78 -5.96 11.35 9.45
N PHE A 79 -6.15 10.42 8.51
CA PHE A 79 -7.06 9.29 8.63
C PHE A 79 -6.34 7.96 8.48
N CYS A 80 -6.94 6.89 9.00
CA CYS A 80 -6.49 5.52 8.87
C CYS A 80 -7.50 4.67 8.08
N LYS A 81 -7.04 3.60 7.46
CA LYS A 81 -7.91 2.57 6.87
C LYS A 81 -8.76 1.91 7.97
N PRO A 82 -9.97 1.52 7.71
CA PRO A 82 -10.71 1.58 6.45
C PRO A 82 -11.55 2.84 6.27
N ASN A 83 -11.27 3.95 6.97
CA ASN A 83 -12.06 5.18 6.84
C ASN A 83 -12.03 5.70 5.39
N PRO A 84 -13.18 5.92 4.74
CA PRO A 84 -13.24 6.48 3.38
C PRO A 84 -12.46 7.78 3.20
N ALA A 85 -12.39 8.62 4.23
CA ALA A 85 -11.65 9.87 4.20
C ALA A 85 -10.13 9.67 3.97
N TYR A 86 -9.58 8.51 4.36
CA TYR A 86 -8.19 8.17 4.09
C TYR A 86 -7.90 8.11 2.59
N TYR A 87 -8.74 7.43 1.82
CA TYR A 87 -8.55 7.27 0.37
C TYR A 87 -8.75 8.59 -0.37
N LEU A 88 -9.72 9.40 0.09
CA LEU A 88 -9.91 10.76 -0.44
C LEU A 88 -8.72 11.67 -0.15
N GLU A 89 -8.08 11.54 1.01
CA GLU A 89 -6.85 12.27 1.36
C GLU A 89 -5.70 11.87 0.45
N VAL A 90 -5.50 10.57 0.20
CA VAL A 90 -4.47 10.06 -0.72
C VAL A 90 -4.70 10.57 -2.14
N ALA A 91 -5.91 10.45 -2.68
CA ALA A 91 -6.23 10.94 -4.03
C ALA A 91 -6.01 12.47 -4.14
N ARG A 92 -6.42 13.23 -3.12
CA ARG A 92 -6.20 14.69 -3.07
C ARG A 92 -4.71 15.04 -3.05
N THR A 93 -3.91 14.34 -2.27
CA THR A 93 -2.45 14.56 -2.20
C THR A 93 -1.79 14.28 -3.54
N LEU A 94 -2.25 13.27 -4.28
CA LEU A 94 -1.81 12.97 -5.64
C LEU A 94 -2.38 13.97 -6.68
N GLY A 95 -3.41 14.75 -6.35
CA GLY A 95 -4.06 15.65 -7.29
C GLY A 95 -4.85 14.92 -8.39
N VAL A 96 -5.43 13.76 -8.06
CA VAL A 96 -6.25 12.93 -8.96
C VAL A 96 -7.64 12.72 -8.38
N LYS A 97 -8.58 12.27 -9.21
CA LYS A 97 -9.91 11.85 -8.74
C LYS A 97 -9.86 10.39 -8.29
N PRO A 98 -10.70 9.98 -7.32
CA PRO A 98 -10.78 8.58 -6.91
C PRO A 98 -11.04 7.61 -8.07
N GLU A 99 -11.90 7.99 -9.02
CA GLU A 99 -12.26 7.18 -10.19
C GLU A 99 -11.09 6.96 -11.18
N GLU A 100 -9.99 7.69 -11.01
CA GLU A 100 -8.74 7.54 -11.77
C GLU A 100 -7.73 6.63 -11.05
N CYS A 101 -8.11 6.07 -9.88
CA CYS A 101 -7.22 5.29 -9.03
C CYS A 101 -7.63 3.81 -8.99
N LEU A 102 -6.62 2.95 -9.01
CA LEU A 102 -6.74 1.53 -8.65
C LEU A 102 -6.06 1.30 -7.29
N MET A 103 -6.83 0.89 -6.29
CA MET A 103 -6.30 0.44 -5.01
C MET A 103 -5.99 -1.05 -5.07
N VAL A 104 -4.73 -1.40 -4.89
CA VAL A 104 -4.26 -2.79 -4.81
C VAL A 104 -3.86 -3.08 -3.37
N GLY A 105 -4.41 -4.13 -2.78
CA GLY A 105 -4.07 -4.52 -1.42
C GLY A 105 -4.51 -5.92 -1.06
N ASN A 106 -4.07 -6.42 0.09
CA ASN A 106 -4.28 -7.79 0.53
C ASN A 106 -5.30 -7.93 1.68
N ASP A 107 -5.82 -6.81 2.21
CA ASP A 107 -6.83 -6.82 3.27
C ASP A 107 -8.21 -6.54 2.69
N ALA A 108 -9.11 -7.54 2.79
CA ALA A 108 -10.47 -7.45 2.26
C ALA A 108 -11.36 -6.41 2.97
N THR A 109 -10.97 -5.94 4.15
CA THR A 109 -11.69 -4.90 4.89
C THR A 109 -11.04 -3.54 4.72
N GLU A 110 -9.73 -3.46 4.96
CA GLU A 110 -9.01 -2.19 4.92
C GLU A 110 -8.81 -1.71 3.49
N ASP A 111 -8.28 -2.53 2.59
CA ASP A 111 -7.93 -2.05 1.25
C ASP A 111 -9.13 -1.94 0.32
N MET A 112 -10.07 -2.88 0.42
CA MET A 112 -11.26 -2.89 -0.44
C MET A 112 -12.27 -1.79 -0.10
N ALA A 113 -12.16 -1.12 1.05
CA ALA A 113 -12.96 0.04 1.39
C ALA A 113 -12.73 1.25 0.44
N ALA A 114 -11.62 1.29 -0.28
CA ALA A 114 -11.37 2.29 -1.32
C ALA A 114 -12.49 2.36 -2.38
N ARG A 115 -13.19 1.26 -2.62
CA ARG A 115 -14.33 1.20 -3.53
C ARG A 115 -15.48 2.12 -3.11
N GLU A 116 -15.63 2.39 -1.81
CA GLU A 116 -16.70 3.26 -1.28
C GLU A 116 -16.55 4.72 -1.73
N VAL A 117 -15.35 5.14 -2.12
CA VAL A 117 -15.07 6.48 -2.63
C VAL A 117 -14.95 6.55 -4.16
N GLY A 118 -15.20 5.44 -4.85
CA GLY A 118 -15.20 5.38 -6.32
C GLY A 118 -13.88 4.91 -6.93
N MET A 119 -12.89 4.47 -6.14
CA MET A 119 -11.68 3.83 -6.67
C MET A 119 -12.01 2.45 -7.23
N ASP A 120 -11.34 2.05 -8.29
CA ASP A 120 -11.23 0.64 -8.63
C ASP A 120 -10.39 -0.09 -7.58
N VAL A 121 -10.64 -1.39 -7.41
CA VAL A 121 -9.94 -2.19 -6.41
C VAL A 121 -9.49 -3.53 -7.00
N PHE A 122 -8.34 -4.03 -6.54
CA PHE A 122 -7.87 -5.38 -6.81
C PHE A 122 -7.36 -6.01 -5.52
N LEU A 123 -7.91 -7.19 -5.17
CA LEU A 123 -7.54 -7.89 -3.95
C LEU A 123 -6.42 -8.91 -4.23
N LEU A 124 -5.22 -8.62 -3.74
CA LEU A 124 -4.09 -9.56 -3.79
C LEU A 124 -4.36 -10.75 -2.85
N THR A 125 -4.16 -11.96 -3.39
CA THR A 125 -4.32 -13.20 -2.62
C THR A 125 -3.02 -13.65 -1.95
N ASP A 126 -1.88 -13.10 -2.35
CA ASP A 126 -0.63 -13.24 -1.62
C ASP A 126 -0.78 -12.57 -0.24
N CYS A 127 -0.58 -13.32 0.83
CA CYS A 127 -0.75 -12.83 2.21
C CYS A 127 -2.16 -12.26 2.51
N LEU A 128 -3.22 -12.83 1.92
CA LEU A 128 -4.60 -12.38 2.07
C LEU A 128 -5.04 -12.30 3.54
N ILE A 129 -5.63 -11.18 3.91
CA ILE A 129 -6.27 -10.94 5.21
C ILE A 129 -7.77 -10.77 5.00
N ASN A 130 -8.56 -11.64 5.62
CA ASN A 130 -10.03 -11.57 5.61
C ASN A 130 -10.61 -11.88 7.00
N ALA A 131 -10.18 -11.11 8.00
CA ALA A 131 -10.58 -11.31 9.40
C ALA A 131 -12.10 -11.14 9.65
N LYS A 132 -12.79 -10.40 8.78
CA LYS A 132 -14.24 -10.16 8.89
C LYS A 132 -15.09 -11.07 7.98
N ASN A 133 -14.51 -12.11 7.39
CA ASN A 133 -15.21 -13.05 6.50
C ASN A 133 -16.03 -12.36 5.40
N ARG A 134 -15.45 -11.32 4.74
CA ARG A 134 -16.07 -10.64 3.61
C ARG A 134 -16.24 -11.60 2.43
N ASP A 135 -17.27 -11.39 1.61
CA ASP A 135 -17.41 -12.11 0.34
C ASP A 135 -16.35 -11.62 -0.65
N LEU A 136 -15.35 -12.44 -0.90
CA LEU A 136 -14.24 -12.13 -1.80
C LEU A 136 -14.65 -12.14 -3.27
N ASN A 137 -15.80 -12.76 -3.63
CA ASN A 137 -16.30 -12.78 -5.01
C ASN A 137 -16.74 -11.39 -5.49
N ALA A 138 -16.93 -10.47 -4.56
CA ALA A 138 -17.28 -9.09 -4.87
C ALA A 138 -16.13 -8.29 -5.52
N TYR A 139 -14.88 -8.82 -5.52
CA TYR A 139 -13.69 -8.09 -5.96
C TYR A 139 -12.92 -8.83 -7.05
N PRO A 140 -12.38 -8.12 -8.07
CA PRO A 140 -11.27 -8.63 -8.87
C PRO A 140 -10.14 -9.05 -7.93
N ARG A 141 -9.58 -10.25 -8.12
CA ARG A 141 -8.58 -10.79 -7.20
C ARG A 141 -7.66 -11.80 -7.86
N GLY A 142 -6.52 -12.00 -7.25
CA GLY A 142 -5.54 -13.01 -7.63
C GLY A 142 -4.16 -12.68 -7.06
N ASP A 143 -3.18 -13.45 -7.47
CA ASP A 143 -1.76 -13.21 -7.19
C ASP A 143 -1.19 -12.06 -8.05
N PHE A 144 0.11 -11.78 -7.92
CA PHE A 144 0.76 -10.75 -8.73
C PHE A 144 0.70 -11.02 -10.23
N ALA A 145 0.67 -12.28 -10.68
CA ALA A 145 0.52 -12.60 -12.11
C ALA A 145 -0.87 -12.20 -12.61
N ALA A 146 -1.91 -12.50 -11.83
CA ALA A 146 -3.28 -12.07 -12.14
C ALA A 146 -3.44 -10.54 -12.09
N LEU A 147 -2.79 -9.86 -11.14
CA LEU A 147 -2.76 -8.40 -11.09
C LEU A 147 -2.12 -7.81 -12.35
N ASN A 148 -0.98 -8.33 -12.77
CA ASN A 148 -0.31 -7.85 -13.98
C ASN A 148 -1.17 -8.03 -15.23
N ALA A 149 -1.88 -9.17 -15.35
CA ALA A 149 -2.83 -9.40 -16.45
C ALA A 149 -4.04 -8.44 -16.38
N TYR A 150 -4.53 -8.15 -15.18
CA TYR A 150 -5.60 -7.17 -14.96
C TYR A 150 -5.18 -5.76 -15.41
N ILE A 151 -3.96 -5.33 -15.03
CA ILE A 151 -3.40 -4.03 -15.43
C ILE A 151 -3.23 -3.94 -16.96
N ASP A 152 -2.73 -5.01 -17.59
CA ASP A 152 -2.56 -5.05 -19.04
C ASP A 152 -3.90 -4.92 -19.80
N ALA A 153 -4.99 -5.37 -19.20
CA ALA A 153 -6.34 -5.25 -19.78
C ALA A 153 -6.97 -3.84 -19.58
N LEU A 154 -6.37 -2.96 -18.77
CA LEU A 154 -6.80 -1.57 -18.59
C LEU A 154 -6.21 -0.62 -19.64
N GLN A 155 -5.21 -1.07 -20.40
CA GLN A 155 -4.58 -0.32 -21.49
C GLN A 155 -5.35 -0.45 -22.80
#